data_860ff0e704d13a784d5df30269a5f1d9
#
_entry.id   860ff0e704d13a784d5df30269a5f1d9
#
_cell.length_a   1.000
_cell.length_b   1.000
_cell.length_c   1.000
_cell.angle_alpha   90.00
_cell.angle_beta   90.00
_cell.angle_gamma   90.00
#
_symmetry.space_group_name_H-M   'P 1'
#
loop_
_entity.id
_entity.type
_entity.pdbx_description
1 polymer ?
#
loop_
_entity_poly.entity_id
_entity_poly.type
_entity_poly.pdbx_seq_one_letter_code
_entity_poly.pdbx_strand_id
1 'polypeptide(L)'
;MFTNTSNLPMSVAAWLAHDDYDHSSDPYNVSATTLLKPIKSIVLGSRLVNHSVTDIADLIPSRMGTAVHTAIENAWLSNNLKEHLLSLRYSAKLVENIVINPTADQLTEDSVPIYMELRGSKKVGKYT
;
A
#
# COMPACT_ATOMS: atom_id res chain seq x y z
N MET A 1 -0.64 8.79 -20.48
CA MET A 1 -1.90 9.48 -20.86
C MET A 1 -3.06 8.58 -20.46
N PHE A 2 -4.11 9.14 -19.81
CA PHE A 2 -5.30 8.38 -19.43
C PHE A 2 -6.42 8.57 -20.45
N THR A 3 -7.24 7.53 -20.63
CA THR A 3 -8.50 7.55 -21.37
C THR A 3 -9.65 7.10 -20.47
N ASN A 4 -10.87 7.43 -20.83
CA ASN A 4 -12.10 7.01 -20.14
C ASN A 4 -13.10 6.48 -21.17
N THR A 5 -12.77 5.34 -21.77
CA THR A 5 -13.59 4.73 -22.84
C THR A 5 -14.91 4.18 -22.31
N SER A 6 -14.95 3.83 -21.03
CA SER A 6 -16.16 3.33 -20.35
C SER A 6 -17.10 4.43 -19.87
N ASN A 7 -16.80 5.71 -20.13
CA ASN A 7 -17.60 6.86 -19.70
C ASN A 7 -17.92 6.85 -18.19
N LEU A 8 -16.91 6.51 -17.36
CA LEU A 8 -17.07 6.57 -15.92
C LEU A 8 -17.39 8.00 -15.47
N PRO A 9 -18.22 8.18 -14.44
CA PRO A 9 -18.53 9.50 -13.88
C PRO A 9 -17.27 10.27 -13.50
N MET A 10 -17.28 11.59 -13.68
CA MET A 10 -16.11 12.46 -13.48
C MET A 10 -15.48 12.29 -12.10
N SER A 11 -16.28 12.13 -11.03
CA SER A 11 -15.77 11.90 -9.67
C SER A 11 -14.98 10.59 -9.55
N VAL A 12 -15.46 9.52 -10.19
CA VAL A 12 -14.78 8.22 -10.22
C VAL A 12 -13.53 8.31 -11.09
N ALA A 13 -13.62 8.96 -12.24
CA ALA A 13 -12.49 9.15 -13.14
C ALA A 13 -11.35 9.95 -12.47
N ALA A 14 -11.69 11.01 -11.75
CA ALA A 14 -10.74 11.80 -10.99
C ALA A 14 -10.03 10.96 -9.89
N TRP A 15 -10.80 10.17 -9.13
CA TRP A 15 -10.24 9.26 -8.13
C TRP A 15 -9.32 8.20 -8.74
N LEU A 16 -9.72 7.58 -9.84
CA LEU A 16 -8.91 6.55 -10.50
C LEU A 16 -7.62 7.10 -11.10
N ALA A 17 -7.67 8.32 -11.65
CA ALA A 17 -6.50 8.99 -12.22
C ALA A 17 -5.53 9.52 -11.16
N HIS A 18 -6.02 9.71 -9.92
CA HIS A 18 -5.20 10.18 -8.82
C HIS A 18 -4.23 9.08 -8.35
N ASP A 19 -2.96 9.43 -8.18
CA ASP A 19 -1.91 8.50 -7.77
C ASP A 19 -1.06 9.13 -6.66
N ASP A 20 -1.30 8.69 -5.44
CA ASP A 20 -0.53 9.09 -4.25
C ASP A 20 0.71 8.22 -4.06
N TYR A 21 0.95 7.25 -4.95
CA TYR A 21 2.08 6.36 -4.79
C TYR A 21 3.39 7.09 -5.09
N ASP A 22 4.31 7.02 -4.14
CA ASP A 22 5.66 7.59 -4.28
C ASP A 22 6.49 6.75 -5.26
N HIS A 23 6.39 7.12 -6.55
CA HIS A 23 7.21 6.53 -7.60
C HIS A 23 8.63 7.12 -7.53
N SER A 24 9.58 6.32 -7.07
CA SER A 24 10.97 6.73 -7.14
C SER A 24 11.40 6.98 -8.60
N SER A 25 11.95 8.15 -8.86
CA SER A 25 12.56 8.48 -10.16
C SER A 25 13.98 7.91 -10.30
N ASP A 26 14.54 7.31 -9.24
CA ASP A 26 15.87 6.70 -9.27
C ASP A 26 15.81 5.38 -10.05
N PRO A 27 16.55 5.26 -11.17
CA PRO A 27 16.58 4.04 -11.99
C PRO A 27 17.20 2.84 -11.25
N TYR A 28 17.84 3.05 -10.12
CA TYR A 28 18.43 2.00 -9.30
C TYR A 28 17.52 1.56 -8.16
N ASN A 29 16.40 2.23 -7.98
CA ASN A 29 15.39 1.83 -7.00
C ASN A 29 14.42 0.84 -7.65
N VAL A 30 14.48 -0.42 -7.22
CA VAL A 30 13.69 -1.52 -7.80
C VAL A 30 12.74 -2.07 -6.75
N SER A 31 11.44 -2.01 -7.03
CA SER A 31 10.44 -2.58 -6.11
C SER A 31 10.53 -4.10 -6.02
N ALA A 32 10.19 -4.66 -4.85
CA ALA A 32 10.16 -6.10 -4.63
C ALA A 32 9.27 -6.84 -5.65
N THR A 33 8.13 -6.24 -6.01
CA THR A 33 7.23 -6.78 -7.04
C THR A 33 7.85 -6.78 -8.44
N THR A 34 8.71 -5.81 -8.74
CA THR A 34 9.45 -5.79 -10.01
C THR A 34 10.47 -6.91 -10.07
N LEU A 35 11.13 -7.26 -8.94
CA LEU A 35 12.08 -8.37 -8.88
C LEU A 35 11.44 -9.73 -9.13
N LEU A 36 10.13 -9.88 -8.94
CA LEU A 36 9.40 -11.11 -9.24
C LEU A 36 9.07 -11.28 -10.73
N LYS A 37 9.27 -10.24 -11.55
CA LYS A 37 9.02 -10.31 -13.00
C LYS A 37 10.19 -11.00 -13.72
N PRO A 38 9.93 -11.67 -14.86
CA PRO A 38 10.99 -12.18 -15.71
C PRO A 38 11.97 -11.06 -16.10
N ILE A 39 13.27 -11.32 -16.02
CA ILE A 39 14.32 -10.33 -16.34
C ILE A 39 14.11 -9.68 -17.71
N LYS A 40 13.68 -10.46 -18.71
CA LYS A 40 13.35 -9.96 -20.04
C LYS A 40 12.28 -8.86 -20.00
N SER A 41 11.25 -9.04 -19.19
CA SER A 41 10.17 -8.05 -19.03
C SER A 41 10.67 -6.76 -18.35
N ILE A 42 11.58 -6.87 -17.38
CA ILE A 42 12.18 -5.73 -16.70
C ILE A 42 13.03 -4.93 -17.70
N VAL A 43 13.92 -5.61 -18.45
CA VAL A 43 14.83 -4.97 -19.41
C VAL A 43 14.06 -4.34 -20.58
N LEU A 44 13.04 -5.02 -21.10
CA LEU A 44 12.21 -4.45 -22.17
C LEU A 44 11.35 -3.29 -21.66
N GLY A 45 10.79 -3.40 -20.46
CA GLY A 45 10.01 -2.32 -19.84
C GLY A 45 10.84 -1.05 -19.63
N SER A 46 12.11 -1.17 -19.23
CA SER A 46 12.98 -0.02 -19.04
C SER A 46 13.38 0.69 -20.34
N ARG A 47 13.21 0.04 -21.49
CA ARG A 47 13.51 0.60 -22.82
C ARG A 47 12.29 1.23 -23.49
N LEU A 48 11.08 0.99 -22.95
CA LEU A 48 9.87 1.61 -23.45
C LEU A 48 9.85 3.07 -22.98
N VAL A 49 9.99 3.99 -23.91
CA VAL A 49 9.73 5.41 -23.67
C VAL A 49 8.22 5.55 -23.43
N ASN A 50 7.83 6.13 -22.30
CA ASN A 50 6.45 6.24 -21.79
C ASN A 50 5.48 6.88 -22.80
N HIS A 51 4.87 6.05 -23.63
CA HIS A 51 3.70 6.40 -24.43
C HIS A 51 2.52 5.44 -24.20
N SER A 52 2.49 4.77 -23.01
CA SER A 52 1.34 3.92 -22.71
C SER A 52 0.11 4.76 -22.47
N VAL A 53 -0.92 4.49 -23.26
CA VAL A 53 -2.28 4.96 -23.00
C VAL A 53 -2.92 3.94 -22.06
N THR A 54 -3.38 4.39 -20.92
CA THR A 54 -4.02 3.54 -19.90
C THR A 54 -5.48 3.97 -19.77
N ASP A 55 -6.41 3.04 -19.93
CA ASP A 55 -7.81 3.33 -19.60
C ASP A 55 -7.98 3.33 -18.08
N ILE A 56 -8.68 4.33 -17.56
CA ILE A 56 -8.89 4.46 -16.13
C ILE A 56 -9.69 3.30 -15.54
N ALA A 57 -10.51 2.62 -16.34
CA ALA A 57 -11.22 1.42 -15.89
C ALA A 57 -10.28 0.28 -15.52
N ASP A 58 -9.11 0.17 -16.18
CA ASP A 58 -8.10 -0.84 -15.87
C ASP A 58 -7.44 -0.62 -14.49
N LEU A 59 -7.58 0.58 -13.93
CA LEU A 59 -7.04 0.94 -12.61
C LEU A 59 -7.99 0.57 -11.46
N ILE A 60 -9.25 0.23 -11.74
CA ILE A 60 -10.26 -0.06 -10.70
C ILE A 60 -9.75 -1.10 -9.67
N PRO A 61 -9.23 -2.28 -10.07
CA PRO A 61 -8.81 -3.28 -9.09
C PRO A 61 -7.70 -2.79 -8.16
N SER A 62 -6.69 -2.09 -8.70
CA SER A 62 -5.58 -1.59 -7.92
C SER A 62 -6.00 -0.44 -6.99
N ARG A 63 -6.82 0.50 -7.47
CA ARG A 63 -7.32 1.63 -6.68
C ARG A 63 -8.29 1.18 -5.58
N MET A 64 -9.14 0.20 -5.86
CA MET A 64 -9.98 -0.42 -4.84
C MET A 64 -9.14 -1.09 -3.76
N GLY A 65 -8.10 -1.83 -4.14
CA GLY A 65 -7.16 -2.43 -3.19
C GLY A 65 -6.53 -1.37 -2.28
N THR A 66 -6.02 -0.29 -2.84
CA THR A 66 -5.43 0.82 -2.09
C THR A 66 -6.46 1.48 -1.16
N ALA A 67 -7.68 1.74 -1.64
CA ALA A 67 -8.73 2.36 -0.84
C ALA A 67 -9.13 1.51 0.38
N VAL A 68 -9.28 0.20 0.18
CA VAL A 68 -9.58 -0.75 1.26
C VAL A 68 -8.42 -0.81 2.26
N HIS A 69 -7.18 -0.88 1.77
CA HIS A 69 -5.99 -0.89 2.60
C HIS A 69 -5.92 0.35 3.49
N THR A 70 -6.04 1.53 2.90
CA THR A 70 -6.06 2.81 3.64
C THR A 70 -7.21 2.89 4.65
N ALA A 71 -8.40 2.38 4.29
CA ALA A 71 -9.54 2.37 5.21
C ALA A 71 -9.28 1.47 6.44
N ILE A 72 -8.68 0.29 6.24
CA ILE A 72 -8.28 -0.61 7.33
C ILE A 72 -7.22 0.06 8.21
N GLU A 73 -6.20 0.66 7.60
CA GLU A 73 -5.14 1.36 8.30
C GLU A 73 -5.68 2.50 9.17
N ASN A 74 -6.55 3.35 8.61
CA ASN A 74 -7.21 4.42 9.34
C ASN A 74 -8.07 3.90 10.50
N ALA A 75 -8.73 2.75 10.34
CA ALA A 75 -9.50 2.14 11.41
C ALA A 75 -8.60 1.70 12.59
N TRP A 76 -7.43 1.13 12.30
CA TRP A 76 -6.44 0.75 13.32
C TRP A 76 -5.79 1.95 14.02
N LEU A 77 -5.65 3.09 13.34
CA LEU A 77 -5.13 4.32 13.91
C LEU A 77 -6.19 5.18 14.61
N SER A 78 -7.45 4.76 14.57
CA SER A 78 -8.56 5.48 15.18
C SER A 78 -8.44 5.53 16.70
N ASN A 79 -8.75 6.70 17.27
CA ASN A 79 -8.80 6.90 18.72
C ASN A 79 -9.84 5.99 19.42
N ASN A 80 -10.85 5.52 18.69
CA ASN A 80 -11.93 4.69 19.19
C ASN A 80 -11.69 3.18 18.97
N LEU A 81 -10.50 2.79 18.49
CA LEU A 81 -10.17 1.40 18.16
C LEU A 81 -10.48 0.45 19.32
N LYS A 82 -10.00 0.78 20.52
CA LYS A 82 -10.19 -0.09 21.70
C LYS A 82 -11.67 -0.28 22.06
N GLU A 83 -12.44 0.80 22.02
CA GLU A 83 -13.89 0.76 22.26
C GLU A 83 -14.59 -0.11 21.23
N HIS A 84 -14.26 0.04 19.94
CA HIS A 84 -14.83 -0.80 18.89
C HIS A 84 -14.48 -2.27 19.08
N LEU A 85 -13.23 -2.61 19.41
CA LEU A 85 -12.82 -4.00 19.65
C LEU A 85 -13.53 -4.61 20.86
N LEU A 86 -13.68 -3.85 21.95
CA LEU A 86 -14.44 -4.29 23.12
C LEU A 86 -15.91 -4.51 22.80
N SER A 87 -16.54 -3.65 21.98
CA SER A 87 -17.92 -3.81 21.53
C SER A 87 -18.13 -5.08 20.68
N LEU A 88 -17.07 -5.49 19.95
CA LEU A 88 -17.01 -6.75 19.20
C LEU A 88 -16.70 -7.97 20.08
N ARG A 89 -16.65 -7.78 21.42
CA ARG A 89 -16.41 -8.81 22.43
C ARG A 89 -15.00 -9.42 22.42
N TYR A 90 -14.01 -8.71 21.91
CA TYR A 90 -12.63 -9.09 22.18
C TYR A 90 -12.30 -8.88 23.65
N SER A 91 -11.45 -9.73 24.22
CA SER A 91 -11.13 -9.65 25.65
C SER A 91 -10.39 -8.35 25.98
N ALA A 92 -10.72 -7.74 27.13
CA ALA A 92 -10.06 -6.51 27.58
C ALA A 92 -8.55 -6.69 27.67
N LYS A 93 -8.07 -7.84 28.19
CA LYS A 93 -6.64 -8.15 28.27
C LYS A 93 -5.95 -8.08 26.88
N LEU A 94 -6.57 -8.63 25.83
CA LEU A 94 -6.03 -8.58 24.47
C LEU A 94 -6.01 -7.14 23.96
N VAL A 95 -7.13 -6.42 24.11
CA VAL A 95 -7.29 -5.06 23.56
C VAL A 95 -6.33 -4.05 24.23
N GLU A 96 -6.09 -4.19 25.52
CA GLU A 96 -5.16 -3.33 26.26
C GLU A 96 -3.71 -3.54 25.84
N ASN A 97 -3.35 -4.77 25.47
CA ASN A 97 -1.99 -5.16 25.11
C ASN A 97 -1.67 -4.93 23.63
N ILE A 98 -2.61 -4.41 22.82
CA ILE A 98 -2.36 -4.06 21.43
C ILE A 98 -1.39 -2.87 21.36
N VAL A 99 -0.30 -3.06 20.62
CA VAL A 99 0.68 -2.03 20.31
C VAL A 99 0.86 -1.94 18.80
N ILE A 100 0.62 -0.74 18.25
CA ILE A 100 0.66 -0.53 16.80
C ILE A 100 2.06 -0.05 16.40
N ASN A 101 2.65 -0.71 15.39
CA ASN A 101 4.00 -0.45 14.87
C ASN A 101 5.05 -0.32 15.99
N PRO A 102 5.11 -1.25 16.96
CA PRO A 102 6.03 -1.14 18.07
C PRO A 102 7.49 -1.24 17.61
N THR A 103 8.35 -0.49 18.28
CA THR A 103 9.79 -0.71 18.27
C THR A 103 10.15 -1.85 19.22
N ALA A 104 11.34 -2.44 19.09
CA ALA A 104 11.74 -3.60 19.90
C ALA A 104 11.72 -3.32 21.42
N ASP A 105 11.98 -2.09 21.83
CA ASP A 105 11.98 -1.63 23.22
C ASP A 105 10.57 -1.43 23.80
N GLN A 106 9.55 -1.34 22.96
CA GLN A 106 8.14 -1.21 23.35
C GLN A 106 7.43 -2.56 23.52
N LEU A 107 8.09 -3.65 23.12
CA LEU A 107 7.53 -4.99 23.22
C LEU A 107 7.75 -5.57 24.60
N THR A 108 6.69 -6.07 25.20
CA THR A 108 6.68 -6.87 26.44
C THR A 108 6.21 -8.28 26.12
N GLU A 109 6.34 -9.21 27.09
CA GLU A 109 5.94 -10.61 26.92
C GLU A 109 4.43 -10.77 26.63
N ASP A 110 3.61 -9.85 27.17
CA ASP A 110 2.16 -9.85 26.96
C ASP A 110 1.70 -8.99 25.74
N SER A 111 2.61 -8.26 25.07
CA SER A 111 2.26 -7.37 23.97
C SER A 111 1.67 -8.12 22.77
N VAL A 112 0.65 -7.52 22.16
CA VAL A 112 0.05 -7.96 20.89
C VAL A 112 0.47 -6.97 19.81
N PRO A 113 1.61 -7.19 19.15
CA PRO A 113 2.11 -6.24 18.15
C PRO A 113 1.28 -6.34 16.87
N ILE A 114 0.84 -5.18 16.39
CA ILE A 114 0.20 -5.03 15.08
C ILE A 114 1.13 -4.19 14.22
N TYR A 115 1.67 -4.81 13.18
CA TYR A 115 2.49 -4.12 12.20
C TYR A 115 1.61 -3.75 11.01
N MET A 116 1.50 -2.45 10.76
CA MET A 116 0.88 -1.91 9.56
C MET A 116 1.95 -1.80 8.48
N GLU A 117 1.63 -1.27 7.32
CA GLU A 117 2.54 -1.24 6.18
C GLU A 117 3.94 -0.73 6.57
N LEU A 118 4.92 -1.64 6.59
CA LEU A 118 6.32 -1.32 6.86
C LEU A 118 7.08 -1.27 5.54
N ARG A 119 7.65 -0.11 5.21
CA ARG A 119 8.59 0.01 4.10
C ARG A 119 9.96 -0.49 4.54
N GLY A 120 10.48 -1.48 3.83
CA GLY A 120 11.84 -1.96 3.98
C GLY A 120 12.64 -1.72 2.70
N SER A 121 13.92 -1.35 2.84
CA SER A 121 14.84 -1.26 1.73
C SER A 121 16.15 -1.96 2.05
N LYS A 122 16.76 -2.56 1.04
CA LYS A 122 18.07 -3.19 1.15
C LYS A 122 18.94 -2.78 -0.03
N LYS A 123 20.10 -2.22 0.26
CA LYS A 123 21.06 -1.87 -0.78
C LYS A 123 21.86 -3.09 -1.21
N VAL A 124 21.89 -3.36 -2.53
CA VAL A 124 22.69 -4.43 -3.14
C VAL A 124 23.51 -3.82 -4.29
N GLY A 125 24.80 -3.57 -4.05
CA GLY A 125 25.64 -2.85 -4.98
C GLY A 125 25.12 -1.41 -5.19
N LYS A 126 24.77 -1.06 -6.43
CA LYS A 126 24.20 0.26 -6.78
C LYS A 126 22.66 0.30 -6.74
N TYR A 127 21.99 -0.83 -6.47
CA TYR A 127 20.53 -0.93 -6.44
C TYR A 127 20.01 -0.85 -4.99
N THR A 128 18.83 -0.28 -4.84
CA THR A 128 18.10 -0.18 -3.56
C THR A 128 16.69 -0.71 -3.75
#